data_f6bd636df3b7ce2eec7471867962afd2
#
_entry.id   f6bd636df3b7ce2eec7471867962afd2
#
_cell.length_a   1.000
_cell.length_b   1.000
_cell.length_c   1.000
_cell.angle_alpha   90.00
_cell.angle_beta   90.00
_cell.angle_gamma   90.00
#
_symmetry.space_group_name_H-M   'P 1'
#
loop_
_entity.id
_entity.type
_entity.pdbx_description
1 polymer ?
#
loop_
_entity_poly.entity_id
_entity_poly.type
_entity_poly.pdbx_seq_one_letter_code
_entity_poly.pdbx_strand_id
1 'polypeptide(L)'
;DTHQRRMRTKLIAMAMRGFDRVVVEPSGIFDVDEFFDVLRDDPLDRWYHIGNVIAIVDAMLPETLSPQAEYVLASETANAGRVLVSRTQLAGQQQTAAAVAHLTRALEGCKCSRRFAPEEIITKDWARLTDADLAAIAACGCRQASCEKLHFDEHEAFSSLCFLEQHLTLQQLQAAADHLFADAACGHVLRVKGFAPDPQGTTGWLELNATAAGRTLEPIPQGQDVLIVIGEGLDKAAIEARLKA
;
A
#
# COMPACT_ATOMS: atom_id res chain seq x y z
N ASP A 1 -9.92 12.05 -13.11
CA ASP A 1 -10.98 11.62 -12.44
C ASP A 1 -11.16 12.06 -10.98
N THR A 2 -12.02 11.48 -10.16
CA THR A 2 -12.35 12.03 -8.83
C THR A 2 -11.13 11.97 -7.88
N HIS A 3 -10.33 10.92 -7.94
CA HIS A 3 -9.15 10.77 -7.07
C HIS A 3 -8.05 11.77 -7.41
N GLN A 4 -7.68 11.88 -8.67
CA GLN A 4 -6.72 12.86 -9.18
C GLN A 4 -7.13 14.29 -8.83
N ARG A 5 -8.42 14.63 -9.04
CA ARG A 5 -8.96 15.93 -8.72
C ARG A 5 -8.89 16.26 -7.22
N ARG A 6 -9.21 15.29 -6.35
CA ARG A 6 -9.09 15.45 -4.89
C ARG A 6 -7.65 15.64 -4.46
N MET A 7 -6.73 14.84 -5.01
CA MET A 7 -5.30 14.95 -4.74
C MET A 7 -4.77 16.31 -5.18
N ARG A 8 -5.07 16.74 -6.40
CA ARG A 8 -4.69 18.06 -6.92
C ARG A 8 -5.17 19.18 -6.00
N THR A 9 -6.42 19.15 -5.57
CA THR A 9 -6.97 20.15 -4.65
C THR A 9 -6.22 20.18 -3.31
N LYS A 10 -5.88 19.01 -2.75
CA LYS A 10 -5.09 18.93 -1.51
C LYS A 10 -3.69 19.50 -1.69
N LEU A 11 -3.01 19.18 -2.79
CA LEU A 11 -1.67 19.69 -3.07
C LEU A 11 -1.67 21.21 -3.24
N ILE A 12 -2.66 21.77 -3.94
CA ILE A 12 -2.84 23.23 -4.04
C ILE A 12 -2.98 23.84 -2.64
N ALA A 13 -3.84 23.28 -1.80
CA ALA A 13 -4.05 23.78 -0.45
C ALA A 13 -2.77 23.69 0.42
N MET A 14 -1.97 22.63 0.26
CA MET A 14 -0.69 22.50 0.98
C MET A 14 0.35 23.53 0.51
N ALA A 15 0.46 23.77 -0.80
CA ALA A 15 1.34 24.78 -1.34
C ALA A 15 0.99 26.19 -0.81
N MET A 16 -0.31 26.52 -0.76
CA MET A 16 -0.78 27.81 -0.22
C MET A 16 -0.47 28.00 1.28
N ARG A 17 -0.23 26.91 2.03
CA ARG A 17 0.16 26.95 3.43
C ARG A 17 1.66 27.19 3.64
N GLY A 18 2.48 27.15 2.58
CA GLY A 18 3.89 27.45 2.61
C GLY A 18 4.76 26.41 3.30
N PHE A 19 4.41 25.12 3.21
CA PHE A 19 5.25 24.06 3.71
C PHE A 19 6.49 23.86 2.83
N ASP A 20 7.65 23.69 3.46
CA ASP A 20 8.91 23.39 2.76
C ASP A 20 8.93 22.00 2.15
N ARG A 21 8.16 21.06 2.73
CA ARG A 21 8.07 19.67 2.26
C ARG A 21 6.68 19.10 2.53
N VAL A 22 6.15 18.39 1.56
CA VAL A 22 4.94 17.58 1.67
C VAL A 22 5.32 16.13 1.48
N VAL A 23 4.95 15.28 2.43
CA VAL A 23 5.10 13.83 2.35
C VAL A 23 3.75 13.24 1.94
N VAL A 24 3.75 12.44 0.89
CA VAL A 24 2.55 11.78 0.37
C VAL A 24 2.72 10.27 0.53
N GLU A 25 1.77 9.65 1.20
CA GLU A 25 1.62 8.20 1.27
C GLU A 25 0.37 7.82 0.48
N PRO A 26 0.52 7.33 -0.76
CA PRO A 26 -0.61 6.84 -1.54
C PRO A 26 -1.05 5.45 -1.06
N SER A 27 -2.17 4.98 -1.59
CA SER A 27 -2.58 3.57 -1.44
C SER A 27 -1.57 2.67 -2.14
N GLY A 28 -1.30 1.48 -1.59
CA GLY A 28 -0.42 0.46 -2.20
C GLY A 28 -0.95 -0.19 -3.49
N ILE A 29 -1.96 0.40 -4.11
CA ILE A 29 -2.49 0.04 -5.44
C ILE A 29 -2.60 1.28 -6.32
N PHE A 30 -1.85 2.32 -5.99
CA PHE A 30 -1.93 3.61 -6.65
C PHE A 30 -1.07 3.62 -7.92
N ASP A 31 -1.59 4.20 -9.00
CA ASP A 31 -0.80 4.41 -10.21
C ASP A 31 0.17 5.59 -10.00
N VAL A 32 1.45 5.26 -9.92
CA VAL A 32 2.54 6.22 -9.68
C VAL A 32 2.69 7.20 -10.85
N ASP A 33 2.43 6.77 -12.08
CA ASP A 33 2.48 7.64 -13.26
C ASP A 33 1.39 8.71 -13.19
N GLU A 34 0.17 8.34 -12.77
CA GLU A 34 -0.91 9.31 -12.57
C GLU A 34 -0.56 10.38 -11.52
N PHE A 35 0.17 10.00 -10.47
CA PHE A 35 0.64 10.95 -9.48
C PHE A 35 1.62 11.96 -10.08
N PHE A 36 2.57 11.48 -10.86
CA PHE A 36 3.54 12.36 -11.50
C PHE A 36 2.89 13.27 -12.54
N ASP A 37 1.90 12.78 -13.27
CA ASP A 37 1.15 13.58 -14.24
C ASP A 37 0.40 14.73 -13.54
N VAL A 38 -0.24 14.46 -12.40
CA VAL A 38 -0.89 15.52 -11.59
C VAL A 38 0.12 16.57 -11.12
N LEU A 39 1.36 16.17 -10.76
CA LEU A 39 2.39 17.12 -10.34
C LEU A 39 2.96 17.96 -11.50
N ARG A 40 2.81 17.48 -12.73
CA ARG A 40 3.23 18.20 -13.95
C ARG A 40 2.18 19.18 -14.47
N ASP A 41 0.96 19.13 -13.95
CA ASP A 41 -0.12 20.04 -14.30
C ASP A 41 0.05 21.41 -13.65
N ASP A 42 -0.30 22.48 -14.41
CA ASP A 42 -0.38 23.85 -13.85
C ASP A 42 -1.43 23.93 -12.73
N PRO A 43 -1.17 24.55 -11.59
CA PRO A 43 0.05 25.30 -11.19
C PRO A 43 1.06 24.45 -10.41
N LEU A 44 0.84 23.14 -10.21
CA LEU A 44 1.64 22.31 -9.33
C LEU A 44 3.08 22.15 -9.84
N ASP A 45 3.27 22.12 -11.15
CA ASP A 45 4.57 22.06 -11.82
C ASP A 45 5.52 23.19 -11.43
N ARG A 46 4.96 24.36 -11.06
CA ARG A 46 5.71 25.52 -10.61
C ARG A 46 5.95 25.58 -9.11
N TRP A 47 5.13 24.87 -8.35
CA TRP A 47 5.14 24.94 -6.88
C TRP A 47 5.83 23.76 -6.22
N TYR A 48 5.92 22.64 -6.93
CA TYR A 48 6.48 21.40 -6.39
C TYR A 48 7.66 20.90 -7.21
N HIS A 49 8.63 20.36 -6.49
CA HIS A 49 9.68 19.53 -7.05
C HIS A 49 9.63 18.16 -6.39
N ILE A 50 9.73 17.10 -7.20
CA ILE A 50 9.82 15.74 -6.67
C ILE A 50 11.18 15.61 -5.99
N GLY A 51 11.15 15.51 -4.67
CA GLY A 51 12.37 15.36 -3.85
C GLY A 51 12.82 13.91 -3.81
N ASN A 52 12.03 13.07 -3.16
CA ASN A 52 12.37 11.66 -2.97
C ASN A 52 11.19 10.78 -3.32
N VAL A 53 11.47 9.64 -3.92
CA VAL A 53 10.54 8.53 -4.09
C VAL A 53 11.10 7.33 -3.33
N ILE A 54 10.35 6.86 -2.36
CA ILE A 54 10.70 5.74 -1.50
C ILE A 54 9.66 4.67 -1.72
N ALA A 55 10.10 3.49 -2.12
CA ALA A 55 9.23 2.32 -2.21
C ALA A 55 9.39 1.44 -0.98
N ILE A 56 8.28 0.88 -0.50
CA ILE A 56 8.26 -0.05 0.63
C ILE A 56 7.83 -1.41 0.10
N VAL A 57 8.69 -2.39 0.22
CA VAL A 57 8.45 -3.77 -0.23
C VAL A 57 8.40 -4.69 0.98
N ASP A 58 7.40 -5.55 1.02
CA ASP A 58 7.24 -6.51 2.11
C ASP A 58 8.19 -7.69 1.96
N ALA A 59 8.99 -7.96 2.98
CA ALA A 59 9.83 -9.16 3.02
C ALA A 59 9.02 -10.48 3.02
N MET A 60 7.75 -10.40 3.42
CA MET A 60 6.82 -11.55 3.48
C MET A 60 6.03 -11.74 2.17
N LEU A 61 6.48 -11.14 1.05
CA LEU A 61 5.85 -11.36 -0.24
C LEU A 61 5.68 -12.85 -0.55
N PRO A 62 4.52 -13.28 -1.08
CA PRO A 62 4.35 -14.62 -1.61
C PRO A 62 5.38 -14.93 -2.71
N GLU A 63 5.74 -16.20 -2.85
CA GLU A 63 6.66 -16.63 -3.93
C GLU A 63 6.08 -16.38 -5.32
N THR A 64 4.76 -16.40 -5.43
CA THR A 64 4.01 -16.16 -6.67
C THR A 64 3.01 -15.07 -6.44
N LEU A 65 3.03 -14.06 -7.28
CA LEU A 65 2.05 -12.98 -7.34
C LEU A 65 1.19 -13.12 -8.60
N SER A 66 0.03 -12.49 -8.61
CA SER A 66 -0.75 -12.33 -9.84
C SER A 66 0.01 -11.43 -10.84
N PRO A 67 -0.26 -11.54 -12.15
CA PRO A 67 0.36 -10.65 -13.14
C PRO A 67 0.17 -9.16 -12.82
N GLN A 68 -0.97 -8.82 -12.23
CA GLN A 68 -1.27 -7.46 -11.82
C GLN A 68 -0.44 -7.04 -10.59
N ALA A 69 -0.31 -7.90 -9.59
CA ALA A 69 0.52 -7.62 -8.41
C ALA A 69 2.01 -7.49 -8.78
N GLU A 70 2.49 -8.30 -9.74
CA GLU A 70 3.84 -8.15 -10.32
C GLU A 70 4.01 -6.78 -10.99
N TYR A 71 3.01 -6.36 -11.78
CA TYR A 71 3.04 -5.05 -12.42
C TYR A 71 3.02 -3.90 -11.40
N VAL A 72 2.17 -3.96 -10.39
CA VAL A 72 2.11 -2.95 -9.31
C VAL A 72 3.44 -2.87 -8.58
N LEU A 73 4.02 -4.02 -8.18
CA LEU A 73 5.33 -4.08 -7.54
C LEU A 73 6.41 -3.41 -8.40
N ALA A 74 6.42 -3.68 -9.71
CA ALA A 74 7.39 -3.09 -10.63
C ALA A 74 7.15 -1.57 -10.81
N SER A 75 5.91 -1.14 -11.06
CA SER A 75 5.57 0.26 -11.31
C SER A 75 5.82 1.16 -10.09
N GLU A 76 5.45 0.70 -8.90
CA GLU A 76 5.67 1.46 -7.66
C GLU A 76 7.14 1.61 -7.29
N THR A 77 7.97 0.64 -7.69
CA THR A 77 9.40 0.66 -7.37
C THR A 77 10.26 1.29 -8.46
N ALA A 78 9.79 1.34 -9.70
CA ALA A 78 10.57 1.80 -10.85
C ALA A 78 11.21 3.18 -10.65
N ASN A 79 10.47 4.13 -10.10
CA ASN A 79 10.92 5.50 -9.91
C ASN A 79 11.61 5.74 -8.53
N ALA A 80 11.71 4.72 -7.71
CA ALA A 80 12.26 4.86 -6.36
C ALA A 80 13.76 5.16 -6.38
N GLY A 81 14.14 6.20 -5.63
CA GLY A 81 15.54 6.46 -5.31
C GLY A 81 16.06 5.46 -4.27
N ARG A 82 15.16 4.87 -3.48
CA ARG A 82 15.48 3.84 -2.50
C ARG A 82 14.29 2.91 -2.24
N VAL A 83 14.59 1.64 -2.04
CA VAL A 83 13.62 0.63 -1.61
C VAL A 83 13.90 0.27 -0.15
N LEU A 84 12.87 0.30 0.69
CA LEU A 84 12.93 -0.19 2.06
C LEU A 84 12.16 -1.50 2.15
N VAL A 85 12.86 -2.55 2.55
CA VAL A 85 12.22 -3.85 2.78
C VAL A 85 11.68 -3.87 4.21
N SER A 86 10.38 -3.99 4.34
CA SER A 86 9.68 -4.04 5.63
C SER A 86 9.58 -5.47 6.17
N ARG A 87 9.31 -5.62 7.45
CA ARG A 87 9.10 -6.91 8.14
C ARG A 87 10.26 -7.90 8.03
N THR A 88 11.47 -7.42 7.81
CA THR A 88 12.68 -8.25 7.71
C THR A 88 12.96 -9.03 8.98
N GLN A 89 12.59 -8.48 10.16
CA GLN A 89 12.69 -9.14 11.46
C GLN A 89 11.78 -10.37 11.57
N LEU A 90 10.72 -10.46 10.78
CA LEU A 90 9.79 -11.60 10.75
C LEU A 90 10.19 -12.62 9.67
N ALA A 91 10.61 -12.11 8.50
CA ALA A 91 10.93 -12.93 7.34
C ALA A 91 12.26 -13.72 7.49
N GLY A 92 13.21 -13.17 8.22
CA GLY A 92 14.55 -13.70 8.25
C GLY A 92 15.34 -13.42 6.96
N GLN A 93 16.60 -13.81 6.96
CA GLN A 93 17.55 -13.44 5.90
C GLN A 93 17.19 -14.07 4.54
N GLN A 94 16.84 -15.35 4.53
CA GLN A 94 16.55 -16.08 3.29
C GLN A 94 15.32 -15.51 2.56
N GLN A 95 14.24 -15.32 3.28
CA GLN A 95 13.00 -14.80 2.72
C GLN A 95 13.14 -13.33 2.28
N THR A 96 13.89 -12.52 3.06
CA THR A 96 14.24 -11.15 2.67
C THR A 96 15.01 -11.13 1.35
N ALA A 97 16.00 -12.00 1.18
CA ALA A 97 16.74 -12.12 -0.07
C ALA A 97 15.85 -12.60 -1.23
N ALA A 98 14.91 -13.51 -0.97
CA ALA A 98 13.93 -13.96 -1.97
C ALA A 98 13.00 -12.83 -2.42
N ALA A 99 12.53 -11.97 -1.51
CA ALA A 99 11.72 -10.80 -1.83
C ALA A 99 12.48 -9.78 -2.70
N VAL A 100 13.75 -9.53 -2.40
CA VAL A 100 14.61 -8.65 -3.24
C VAL A 100 14.84 -9.25 -4.63
N ALA A 101 15.05 -10.57 -4.72
CA ALA A 101 15.17 -11.24 -6.00
C ALA A 101 13.86 -11.23 -6.79
N HIS A 102 12.73 -11.32 -6.09
CA HIS A 102 11.39 -11.20 -6.69
C HIS A 102 11.17 -9.81 -7.29
N LEU A 103 11.50 -8.75 -6.55
CA LEU A 103 11.44 -7.38 -7.07
C LEU A 103 12.23 -7.23 -8.40
N THR A 104 13.43 -7.81 -8.46
CA THR A 104 14.24 -7.78 -9.69
C THR A 104 13.54 -8.47 -10.85
N ARG A 105 12.94 -9.65 -10.61
CA ARG A 105 12.19 -10.37 -11.64
C ARG A 105 10.93 -9.61 -12.11
N ALA A 106 10.20 -8.97 -11.16
CA ALA A 106 9.03 -8.16 -11.49
C ALA A 106 9.40 -7.00 -12.44
N LEU A 107 10.47 -6.28 -12.15
CA LEU A 107 10.99 -5.21 -13.02
C LEU A 107 11.37 -5.74 -14.42
N GLU A 108 12.01 -6.90 -14.50
CA GLU A 108 12.36 -7.54 -15.75
C GLU A 108 11.11 -7.97 -16.55
N GLY A 109 10.14 -8.56 -15.88
CA GLY A 109 8.86 -8.97 -16.47
C GLY A 109 8.10 -7.81 -17.10
N CYS A 110 8.15 -6.64 -16.47
CA CYS A 110 7.56 -5.39 -16.99
C CYS A 110 8.48 -4.65 -17.99
N LYS A 111 9.55 -5.27 -18.47
CA LYS A 111 10.55 -4.67 -19.37
C LYS A 111 11.07 -3.32 -18.85
N CYS A 112 11.12 -3.15 -17.55
CA CYS A 112 11.65 -1.95 -16.93
C CYS A 112 13.19 -1.95 -17.04
N SER A 113 13.75 -0.81 -17.42
CA SER A 113 15.21 -0.62 -17.49
C SER A 113 15.85 -0.45 -16.11
N ARG A 114 15.05 -0.26 -15.06
CA ARG A 114 15.54 -0.05 -13.69
C ARG A 114 16.27 -1.28 -13.15
N ARG A 115 17.45 -1.03 -12.60
CA ARG A 115 18.23 -2.00 -11.82
C ARG A 115 18.68 -1.32 -10.56
N PHE A 116 18.44 -1.95 -9.42
CA PHE A 116 18.86 -1.40 -8.13
C PHE A 116 20.30 -1.82 -7.81
N ALA A 117 21.09 -0.85 -7.39
CA ALA A 117 22.36 -1.15 -6.75
C ALA A 117 22.11 -1.64 -5.31
N PRO A 118 23.00 -2.47 -4.73
CA PRO A 118 22.81 -3.02 -3.38
C PRO A 118 22.52 -1.95 -2.31
N GLU A 119 23.18 -0.80 -2.41
CA GLU A 119 23.01 0.33 -1.49
C GLU A 119 21.66 1.05 -1.64
N GLU A 120 20.95 0.83 -2.72
CA GLU A 120 19.62 1.42 -2.93
C GLU A 120 18.50 0.60 -2.27
N ILE A 121 18.81 -0.61 -1.80
CA ILE A 121 17.88 -1.50 -1.11
C ILE A 121 18.27 -1.63 0.35
N ILE A 122 17.39 -1.18 1.24
CA ILE A 122 17.59 -1.29 2.68
C ILE A 122 16.82 -2.49 3.21
N THR A 123 17.54 -3.52 3.65
CA THR A 123 16.99 -4.74 4.26
C THR A 123 17.16 -4.77 5.77
N LYS A 124 17.60 -3.67 6.36
CA LYS A 124 17.82 -3.52 7.79
C LYS A 124 16.49 -3.43 8.53
N ASP A 125 16.37 -4.10 9.66
CA ASP A 125 15.25 -3.94 10.57
C ASP A 125 15.05 -2.43 10.90
N TRP A 126 13.86 -1.94 10.76
CA TRP A 126 13.56 -0.51 10.92
C TRP A 126 13.84 0.00 12.34
N ALA A 127 13.68 -0.85 13.37
CA ALA A 127 14.05 -0.51 14.74
C ALA A 127 15.57 -0.28 14.93
N ARG A 128 16.37 -0.70 13.96
CA ARG A 128 17.84 -0.58 13.95
C ARG A 128 18.37 0.49 12.99
N LEU A 129 17.46 1.26 12.35
CA LEU A 129 17.86 2.37 11.51
C LEU A 129 18.51 3.47 12.37
N THR A 130 19.62 3.97 11.88
CA THR A 130 20.37 5.07 12.50
C THR A 130 20.00 6.41 11.85
N ASP A 131 20.36 7.51 12.48
CA ASP A 131 20.16 8.86 11.90
C ASP A 131 20.86 8.99 10.54
N ALA A 132 21.99 8.33 10.33
CA ALA A 132 22.68 8.30 9.06
C ALA A 132 21.87 7.54 7.99
N ASP A 133 21.22 6.41 8.36
CA ASP A 133 20.32 5.68 7.46
C ASP A 133 19.12 6.57 7.08
N LEU A 134 18.50 7.24 8.06
CA LEU A 134 17.37 8.12 7.84
C LEU A 134 17.74 9.33 6.97
N ALA A 135 18.92 9.93 7.18
CA ALA A 135 19.42 10.99 6.34
C ALA A 135 19.64 10.53 4.89
N ALA A 136 20.19 9.33 4.70
CA ALA A 136 20.39 8.74 3.38
C ALA A 136 19.05 8.41 2.67
N ILE A 137 18.04 7.95 3.42
CA ILE A 137 16.67 7.75 2.91
C ILE A 137 16.07 9.10 2.51
N ALA A 138 16.17 10.12 3.37
CA ALA A 138 15.63 11.46 3.12
C ALA A 138 16.31 12.21 1.97
N ALA A 139 17.45 11.74 1.48
CA ALA A 139 18.21 12.30 0.38
C ALA A 139 18.31 11.35 -0.83
N CYS A 140 17.47 10.32 -0.92
CA CYS A 140 17.63 9.29 -1.96
C CYS A 140 17.29 9.78 -3.38
N GLY A 141 16.54 10.86 -3.49
CA GLY A 141 16.08 11.39 -4.78
C GLY A 141 15.00 10.54 -5.45
N CYS A 142 14.85 10.78 -6.74
CA CYS A 142 13.93 10.06 -7.63
C CYS A 142 14.71 9.58 -8.85
N ARG A 143 14.29 8.45 -9.44
CA ARG A 143 14.82 7.95 -10.71
C ARG A 143 13.75 8.07 -11.79
N GLN A 144 14.18 8.36 -13.01
CA GLN A 144 13.29 8.25 -14.16
C GLN A 144 13.41 6.84 -14.72
N ALA A 145 12.34 6.10 -14.65
CA ALA A 145 12.23 4.79 -15.26
C ALA A 145 10.80 4.62 -15.78
N SER A 146 10.64 3.84 -16.81
CA SER A 146 9.33 3.47 -17.37
C SER A 146 9.22 1.95 -17.38
N CYS A 147 8.09 1.45 -16.96
CA CYS A 147 7.66 0.09 -17.19
C CYS A 147 6.71 0.05 -18.39
N GLU A 148 6.65 -1.07 -19.10
CA GLU A 148 5.60 -1.25 -20.11
C GLU A 148 4.25 -1.26 -19.39
N LYS A 149 3.33 -0.36 -19.81
CA LYS A 149 1.99 -0.29 -19.22
C LYS A 149 1.21 -1.54 -19.63
N LEU A 150 0.80 -2.31 -18.64
CA LEU A 150 -0.14 -3.40 -18.82
C LEU A 150 -1.55 -2.87 -18.55
N HIS A 151 -2.48 -3.25 -19.42
CA HIS A 151 -3.90 -2.99 -19.23
C HIS A 151 -4.54 -4.26 -18.67
N PHE A 152 -5.18 -4.13 -17.53
CA PHE A 152 -5.94 -5.20 -16.89
C PHE A 152 -7.44 -4.92 -17.06
N ASP A 153 -8.24 -5.98 -17.20
CA ASP A 153 -9.69 -5.84 -17.20
C ASP A 153 -10.18 -5.37 -15.80
N GLU A 154 -11.31 -4.63 -15.78
CA GLU A 154 -11.89 -4.11 -14.53
C GLU A 154 -12.13 -5.20 -13.47
N HIS A 155 -12.41 -6.43 -13.90
CA HIS A 155 -12.61 -7.59 -13.02
C HIS A 155 -11.32 -8.16 -12.43
N GLU A 156 -10.17 -7.86 -13.01
CA GLU A 156 -8.85 -8.28 -12.52
C GLU A 156 -8.18 -7.15 -11.72
N ALA A 157 -8.76 -5.94 -11.77
CA ALA A 157 -8.17 -4.79 -11.15
C ALA A 157 -8.17 -4.87 -9.62
N PHE A 158 -7.07 -4.42 -9.01
CA PHE A 158 -7.07 -4.14 -7.58
C PHE A 158 -8.15 -3.14 -7.24
N SER A 159 -8.92 -3.45 -6.24
CA SER A 159 -9.97 -2.57 -5.76
C SER A 159 -9.95 -2.46 -4.23
N SER A 160 -10.47 -1.34 -3.75
CA SER A 160 -10.69 -1.11 -2.33
C SER A 160 -12.17 -0.79 -2.14
N LEU A 161 -12.87 -1.67 -1.44
CA LEU A 161 -14.27 -1.50 -1.11
C LEU A 161 -14.42 -1.05 0.34
N CYS A 162 -15.20 0.00 0.56
CA CYS A 162 -15.48 0.54 1.89
C CYS A 162 -16.95 0.29 2.23
N PHE A 163 -17.18 -0.33 3.38
CA PHE A 163 -18.49 -0.60 3.95
C PHE A 163 -18.65 0.21 5.22
N LEU A 164 -19.57 1.16 5.21
CA LEU A 164 -19.85 2.07 6.33
C LEU A 164 -21.01 1.54 7.16
N GLU A 165 -21.07 1.95 8.43
CA GLU A 165 -22.20 1.70 9.34
C GLU A 165 -22.58 0.23 9.48
N GLN A 166 -21.56 -0.64 9.58
CA GLN A 166 -21.76 -2.07 9.73
C GLN A 166 -22.05 -2.49 11.19
N HIS A 167 -21.69 -1.64 12.16
CA HIS A 167 -21.92 -1.82 13.61
C HIS A 167 -21.43 -3.18 14.15
N LEU A 168 -20.31 -3.68 13.63
CA LEU A 168 -19.76 -4.97 13.99
C LEU A 168 -19.09 -4.90 15.38
N THR A 169 -19.39 -5.90 16.21
CA THR A 169 -18.58 -6.18 17.40
C THR A 169 -17.20 -6.69 16.97
N LEU A 170 -16.21 -6.63 17.86
CA LEU A 170 -14.87 -7.16 17.60
C LEU A 170 -14.91 -8.62 17.13
N GLN A 171 -15.73 -9.46 17.76
CA GLN A 171 -15.88 -10.88 17.39
C GLN A 171 -16.46 -11.04 15.99
N GLN A 172 -17.50 -10.27 15.65
CA GLN A 172 -18.09 -10.29 14.31
C GLN A 172 -17.10 -9.76 13.24
N LEU A 173 -16.35 -8.71 13.56
CA LEU A 173 -15.33 -8.16 12.66
C LEU A 173 -14.23 -9.19 12.35
N GLN A 174 -13.78 -9.93 13.35
CA GLN A 174 -12.80 -11.00 13.18
C GLN A 174 -13.36 -12.17 12.35
N ALA A 175 -14.59 -12.62 12.66
CA ALA A 175 -15.24 -13.68 11.93
C ALA A 175 -15.50 -13.28 10.45
N ALA A 176 -15.94 -12.04 10.22
CA ALA A 176 -16.12 -11.51 8.88
C ALA A 176 -14.80 -11.53 8.08
N ALA A 177 -13.68 -11.10 8.68
CA ALA A 177 -12.39 -11.17 8.02
C ALA A 177 -12.00 -12.60 7.65
N ASP A 178 -12.17 -13.57 8.56
CA ASP A 178 -11.87 -14.98 8.31
C ASP A 178 -12.74 -15.54 7.17
N HIS A 179 -14.03 -15.20 7.14
CA HIS A 179 -14.94 -15.61 6.06
C HIS A 179 -14.57 -14.99 4.70
N LEU A 180 -14.19 -13.70 4.69
CA LEU A 180 -13.83 -13.01 3.45
C LEU A 180 -12.56 -13.59 2.81
N PHE A 181 -11.58 -14.03 3.61
CA PHE A 181 -10.39 -14.72 3.09
C PHE A 181 -10.70 -16.15 2.59
N ALA A 182 -11.69 -16.82 3.17
CA ALA A 182 -12.00 -18.20 2.85
C ALA A 182 -12.94 -18.37 1.65
N ASP A 183 -13.76 -17.36 1.33
CA ASP A 183 -14.80 -17.44 0.32
C ASP A 183 -14.36 -16.83 -1.02
N ALA A 184 -14.04 -17.71 -1.97
CA ALA A 184 -13.67 -17.31 -3.32
C ALA A 184 -14.76 -16.47 -4.07
N ALA A 185 -16.03 -16.54 -3.64
CA ALA A 185 -17.08 -15.70 -4.20
C ALA A 185 -16.87 -14.21 -3.90
N CYS A 186 -16.11 -13.88 -2.85
CA CYS A 186 -15.77 -12.48 -2.50
C CYS A 186 -14.67 -11.89 -3.39
N GLY A 187 -14.06 -12.68 -4.27
CA GLY A 187 -12.85 -12.34 -5.01
C GLY A 187 -11.58 -12.75 -4.25
N HIS A 188 -10.43 -12.34 -4.74
CA HIS A 188 -9.16 -12.58 -4.07
C HIS A 188 -8.86 -11.48 -3.04
N VAL A 189 -9.32 -11.68 -1.82
CA VAL A 189 -9.13 -10.73 -0.72
C VAL A 189 -7.69 -10.78 -0.23
N LEU A 190 -7.00 -9.64 -0.25
CA LEU A 190 -5.62 -9.49 0.18
C LEU A 190 -5.51 -8.90 1.58
N ARG A 191 -6.39 -7.96 1.91
CA ARG A 191 -6.38 -7.26 3.19
C ARG A 191 -7.78 -6.87 3.62
N VAL A 192 -8.04 -7.03 4.91
CA VAL A 192 -9.24 -6.52 5.57
C VAL A 192 -8.80 -5.60 6.71
N LYS A 193 -9.27 -4.36 6.68
CA LYS A 193 -9.08 -3.39 7.77
C LYS A 193 -10.43 -2.96 8.29
N GLY A 194 -10.61 -2.99 9.60
CA GLY A 194 -11.87 -2.58 10.22
C GLY A 194 -11.67 -2.10 11.65
N PHE A 195 -12.72 -1.49 12.18
CA PHE A 195 -12.69 -0.92 13.52
C PHE A 195 -13.90 -1.39 14.31
N ALA A 196 -13.70 -1.72 15.56
CA ALA A 196 -14.77 -2.10 16.47
C ALA A 196 -14.58 -1.40 17.82
N PRO A 197 -15.68 -1.13 18.56
CA PRO A 197 -15.56 -0.67 19.94
C PRO A 197 -14.76 -1.65 20.79
N ASP A 198 -13.89 -1.13 21.67
CA ASP A 198 -13.15 -1.96 22.61
C ASP A 198 -14.11 -2.59 23.61
N PRO A 199 -14.26 -3.92 23.66
CA PRO A 199 -15.18 -4.59 24.57
C PRO A 199 -14.77 -4.44 26.04
N GLN A 200 -13.51 -4.06 26.34
CA GLN A 200 -13.03 -3.79 27.69
C GLN A 200 -13.20 -2.31 28.07
N GLY A 201 -13.53 -1.44 27.11
CA GLY A 201 -13.79 -0.02 27.35
C GLY A 201 -12.56 0.82 27.76
N THR A 202 -11.35 0.25 27.63
CA THR A 202 -10.11 0.89 28.10
C THR A 202 -9.53 1.89 27.10
N THR A 203 -9.70 1.63 25.81
CA THR A 203 -9.08 2.43 24.75
C THR A 203 -10.07 3.08 23.78
N GLY A 204 -11.36 2.79 23.94
CA GLY A 204 -12.44 3.28 23.08
C GLY A 204 -12.65 2.41 21.84
N TRP A 205 -11.62 2.21 21.01
CA TRP A 205 -11.71 1.43 19.77
C TRP A 205 -10.50 0.51 19.57
N LEU A 206 -10.72 -0.55 18.82
CA LEU A 206 -9.68 -1.46 18.32
C LEU A 206 -9.66 -1.43 16.80
N GLU A 207 -8.48 -1.32 16.22
CA GLU A 207 -8.23 -1.47 14.79
C GLU A 207 -7.83 -2.91 14.49
N LEU A 208 -8.62 -3.60 13.66
CA LEU A 208 -8.25 -4.87 13.05
C LEU A 208 -7.55 -4.60 11.71
N ASN A 209 -6.39 -5.21 11.52
CA ASN A 209 -5.72 -5.28 10.24
C ASN A 209 -5.35 -6.73 9.97
N ALA A 210 -6.00 -7.34 8.98
CA ALA A 210 -5.90 -8.75 8.66
C ALA A 210 -5.43 -8.99 7.22
N THR A 211 -4.60 -10.00 7.04
CA THR A 211 -4.16 -10.57 5.76
C THR A 211 -4.27 -12.08 5.84
N ALA A 212 -4.08 -12.80 4.74
CA ALA A 212 -4.02 -14.26 4.75
C ALA A 212 -2.89 -14.82 5.64
N ALA A 213 -1.83 -14.04 5.88
CA ALA A 213 -0.70 -14.43 6.74
C ALA A 213 -0.95 -14.24 8.23
N GLY A 214 -1.99 -13.49 8.62
CA GLY A 214 -2.32 -13.22 10.01
C GLY A 214 -3.00 -11.87 10.22
N ARG A 215 -3.27 -11.56 11.49
CA ARG A 215 -3.96 -10.33 11.88
C ARG A 215 -3.30 -9.65 13.08
N THR A 216 -3.44 -8.33 13.12
CA THR A 216 -3.11 -7.51 14.28
C THR A 216 -4.35 -6.81 14.81
N LEU A 217 -4.37 -6.56 16.11
CA LEU A 217 -5.37 -5.77 16.80
C LEU A 217 -4.64 -4.69 17.60
N GLU A 218 -4.90 -3.44 17.28
CA GLU A 218 -4.25 -2.31 17.92
C GLU A 218 -5.27 -1.38 18.56
N PRO A 219 -5.06 -0.96 19.82
CA PRO A 219 -5.91 0.02 20.47
C PRO A 219 -5.71 1.41 19.86
N ILE A 220 -6.82 2.07 19.56
CA ILE A 220 -6.82 3.43 19.03
C ILE A 220 -7.81 4.32 19.81
N PRO A 221 -7.50 5.61 20.00
CA PRO A 221 -8.35 6.49 20.79
C PRO A 221 -9.67 6.84 20.10
N GLN A 222 -9.69 6.84 18.77
CA GLN A 222 -10.88 7.12 17.97
C GLN A 222 -10.92 6.18 16.76
N GLY A 223 -12.04 5.51 16.57
CA GLY A 223 -12.34 4.69 15.41
C GLY A 223 -13.49 5.24 14.60
N GLN A 224 -13.71 4.66 13.44
CA GLN A 224 -14.87 4.91 12.59
C GLN A 224 -15.53 3.56 12.30
N ASP A 225 -16.85 3.54 12.23
CA ASP A 225 -17.56 2.35 11.80
C ASP A 225 -17.40 2.15 10.29
N VAL A 226 -16.27 1.56 9.92
CA VAL A 226 -15.90 1.26 8.55
C VAL A 226 -15.14 -0.05 8.47
N LEU A 227 -15.50 -0.84 7.47
CA LEU A 227 -14.74 -2.01 7.03
C LEU A 227 -14.19 -1.73 5.64
N ILE A 228 -12.91 -1.93 5.44
CA ILE A 228 -12.21 -1.75 4.18
C ILE A 228 -11.69 -3.11 3.74
N VAL A 229 -12.08 -3.53 2.55
CA VAL A 229 -11.62 -4.78 1.92
C VAL A 229 -10.82 -4.42 0.69
N ILE A 230 -9.59 -4.90 0.61
CA ILE A 230 -8.67 -4.68 -0.51
C ILE A 230 -8.37 -6.04 -1.15
N GLY A 231 -8.42 -6.09 -2.47
CA GLY A 231 -8.15 -7.33 -3.21
C GLY A 231 -8.32 -7.19 -4.71
N GLU A 232 -8.25 -8.32 -5.40
CA GLU A 232 -8.41 -8.45 -6.84
C GLU A 232 -9.78 -9.07 -7.16
N GLY A 233 -10.48 -8.51 -8.14
CA GLY A 233 -11.77 -9.04 -8.58
C GLY A 233 -12.82 -9.11 -7.48
N LEU A 234 -12.86 -8.12 -6.58
CA LEU A 234 -13.77 -8.12 -5.44
C LEU A 234 -15.24 -8.04 -5.88
N ASP A 235 -16.06 -8.94 -5.38
CA ASP A 235 -17.52 -8.88 -5.54
C ASP A 235 -18.17 -8.20 -4.32
N LYS A 236 -18.64 -6.99 -4.53
CA LYS A 236 -19.26 -6.20 -3.48
C LYS A 236 -20.49 -6.85 -2.88
N ALA A 237 -21.34 -7.48 -3.71
CA ALA A 237 -22.58 -8.08 -3.25
C ALA A 237 -22.31 -9.36 -2.42
N ALA A 238 -21.35 -10.17 -2.84
CA ALA A 238 -20.92 -11.34 -2.08
C ALA A 238 -20.33 -10.93 -0.73
N ILE A 239 -19.49 -9.91 -0.70
CA ILE A 239 -18.91 -9.37 0.55
C ILE A 239 -20.02 -8.85 1.48
N GLU A 240 -20.96 -8.03 0.97
CA GLU A 240 -22.09 -7.53 1.78
C GLU A 240 -22.94 -8.65 2.35
N ALA A 241 -23.13 -9.74 1.62
CA ALA A 241 -23.87 -10.90 2.12
C ALA A 241 -23.15 -11.58 3.31
N ARG A 242 -21.81 -11.61 3.31
CA ARG A 242 -21.01 -12.17 4.41
C ARG A 242 -20.96 -11.27 5.65
N LEU A 243 -21.08 -9.94 5.46
CA LEU A 243 -21.11 -9.00 6.59
C LEU A 243 -22.45 -9.05 7.36
N LYS A 244 -23.52 -9.54 6.72
CA LYS A 244 -24.86 -9.64 7.31
C LYS A 244 -25.17 -11.02 7.90
N ALA A 245 -24.29 -12.00 7.69
CA ALA A 245 -24.46 -13.37 8.14
C ALA A 245 -23.90 -13.58 9.56
#